data_3543f661c204afc90fa90660a9b86241
#
_entry.id   3543f661c204afc90fa90660a9b86241
#
_cell.length_a   1.000
_cell.length_b   1.000
_cell.length_c   1.000
_cell.angle_alpha   90.00
_cell.angle_beta   90.00
_cell.angle_gamma   90.00
#
_symmetry.space_group_name_H-M   'P 1'
#
loop_
_entity.id
_entity.type
_entity.pdbx_description
1 polymer ?
#
loop_
_entity_poly.entity_id
_entity_poly.type
_entity_poly.pdbx_seq_one_letter_code
_entity_poly.pdbx_strand_id
1 'polypeptide(L)'
;EWAVILPSGEHTPIDKNDFSFKENGLTRHFDFAYITIHGTPGEDGRLQGYFDMIGMPYSSCGMLVSALTFNKYVCNHYLKDFGVKIAASIHLFKGETITDEEVVTRLGLPIFVKPNDGGSSFGVTKVKEVSAIQPAIAKAFGEGREVILERFIDGTEVTCGCYKVEGKEVVFPLTEVVTNNEFFDFDAKYNGQVDEITPARISTELTELIQRETSRIYDILGAKGLIRVDYIIPADGEPVLLEINTTPGMTATSFIPQQVRAAGLDIKDVMTDIIEDELKNRKTK
;
A
#
# COMPACT_ATOMS: atom_id res chain seq x y z
N GLU A 1 18.81 -10.22 -12.73
CA GLU A 1 20.13 -10.21 -12.08
C GLU A 1 20.21 -9.01 -11.15
N TRP A 2 20.72 -9.20 -9.91
CA TRP A 2 20.83 -8.09 -8.97
C TRP A 2 22.20 -7.44 -9.11
N ALA A 3 22.22 -6.13 -9.26
CA ALA A 3 23.45 -5.37 -9.45
C ALA A 3 23.38 -4.02 -8.72
N VAL A 4 24.54 -3.54 -8.31
CA VAL A 4 24.73 -2.16 -7.85
C VAL A 4 25.09 -1.32 -9.06
N ILE A 5 24.48 -0.15 -9.17
CA ILE A 5 24.89 0.89 -10.10
C ILE A 5 25.85 1.81 -9.35
N LEU A 6 27.11 1.77 -9.70
CA LEU A 6 28.14 2.64 -9.10
C LEU A 6 27.96 4.11 -9.55
N PRO A 7 28.53 5.08 -8.82
CA PRO A 7 28.50 6.49 -9.25
C PRO A 7 29.07 6.73 -10.64
N SER A 8 29.95 5.84 -11.13
CA SER A 8 30.50 5.84 -12.50
C SER A 8 29.46 5.43 -13.55
N GLY A 9 28.30 4.88 -13.15
CA GLY A 9 27.33 4.24 -14.04
C GLY A 9 27.65 2.76 -14.35
N GLU A 10 28.73 2.23 -13.84
CA GLU A 10 29.07 0.81 -13.99
C GLU A 10 28.15 -0.07 -13.14
N HIS A 11 27.75 -1.23 -13.68
CA HIS A 11 26.94 -2.24 -12.99
C HIS A 11 27.84 -3.34 -12.45
N THR A 12 27.80 -3.55 -11.12
CA THR A 12 28.52 -4.65 -10.47
C THR A 12 27.54 -5.61 -9.82
N PRO A 13 27.69 -6.94 -9.99
CA PRO A 13 26.79 -7.93 -9.41
C PRO A 13 26.79 -7.88 -7.88
N ILE A 14 25.61 -8.12 -7.28
CA ILE A 14 25.45 -8.32 -5.83
C ILE A 14 25.66 -9.80 -5.50
N ASP A 15 26.49 -10.08 -4.50
CA ASP A 15 26.50 -11.40 -3.84
C ASP A 15 25.23 -11.56 -2.99
N LYS A 16 24.36 -12.49 -3.39
CA LYS A 16 23.08 -12.72 -2.71
C LYS A 16 23.21 -13.44 -1.37
N ASN A 17 24.39 -13.90 -0.98
CA ASN A 17 24.59 -14.54 0.32
C ASN A 17 24.66 -13.51 1.46
N ASP A 18 25.18 -12.31 1.18
CA ASP A 18 25.39 -11.27 2.21
C ASP A 18 25.08 -9.84 1.72
N PHE A 19 24.52 -9.72 0.51
CA PHE A 19 24.21 -8.45 -0.16
C PHE A 19 25.43 -7.55 -0.36
N SER A 20 26.65 -8.12 -0.47
CA SER A 20 27.86 -7.40 -0.77
C SER A 20 28.09 -7.24 -2.29
N PHE A 21 29.02 -6.37 -2.66
CA PHE A 21 29.46 -6.17 -4.04
C PHE A 21 30.96 -5.89 -4.13
N LYS A 22 31.54 -5.97 -5.32
CA LYS A 22 32.94 -5.64 -5.57
C LYS A 22 33.07 -4.26 -6.18
N GLU A 23 33.94 -3.44 -5.58
CA GLU A 23 34.34 -2.13 -6.11
C GLU A 23 35.86 -2.03 -6.06
N ASN A 24 36.52 -1.82 -7.19
CA ASN A 24 37.99 -1.75 -7.29
C ASN A 24 38.72 -2.94 -6.63
N GLY A 25 38.16 -4.15 -6.76
CA GLY A 25 38.69 -5.37 -6.16
C GLY A 25 38.43 -5.55 -4.67
N LEU A 26 37.84 -4.58 -4.00
CA LEU A 26 37.46 -4.66 -2.58
C LEU A 26 35.99 -5.07 -2.42
N THR A 27 35.71 -5.87 -1.37
CA THR A 27 34.32 -6.18 -0.98
C THR A 27 33.74 -4.99 -0.21
N ARG A 28 32.56 -4.55 -0.64
CA ARG A 28 31.79 -3.49 0.00
C ARG A 28 30.48 -4.06 0.53
N HIS A 29 30.00 -3.51 1.64
CA HIS A 29 28.74 -3.84 2.27
C HIS A 29 27.86 -2.59 2.41
N PHE A 30 26.55 -2.81 2.52
CA PHE A 30 25.61 -1.76 2.84
C PHE A 30 25.25 -1.83 4.32
N ASP A 31 25.03 -0.66 4.93
CA ASP A 31 24.56 -0.55 6.30
C ASP A 31 23.04 -0.58 6.41
N PHE A 32 22.35 -0.23 5.33
CA PHE A 32 20.89 -0.07 5.28
C PHE A 32 20.34 -0.21 3.86
N ALA A 33 19.14 -0.77 3.73
CA ALA A 33 18.40 -0.85 2.48
C ALA A 33 17.14 0.03 2.51
N TYR A 34 17.12 1.11 1.73
CA TYR A 34 15.91 1.90 1.55
C TYR A 34 15.10 1.34 0.38
N ILE A 35 13.96 0.69 0.68
CA ILE A 35 13.16 -0.02 -0.33
C ILE A 35 12.16 0.93 -0.98
N THR A 36 12.21 1.04 -2.33
CA THR A 36 11.27 1.82 -3.16
C THR A 36 10.70 1.00 -4.30
N ILE A 37 10.80 -0.33 -4.22
CA ILE A 37 10.33 -1.26 -5.23
C ILE A 37 8.85 -1.54 -4.99
N HIS A 38 7.99 -1.12 -5.93
CA HIS A 38 6.57 -1.44 -5.93
C HIS A 38 6.31 -2.88 -6.40
N GLY A 39 5.26 -3.49 -5.84
CA GLY A 39 4.91 -4.87 -6.16
C GLY A 39 5.94 -5.89 -5.67
N THR A 40 5.96 -7.05 -6.32
CA THR A 40 6.91 -8.13 -6.03
C THR A 40 8.30 -7.79 -6.56
N PRO A 41 9.38 -7.94 -5.75
CA PRO A 41 9.44 -8.50 -4.38
C PRO A 41 9.44 -7.45 -3.27
N GLY A 42 9.21 -6.17 -3.55
CA GLY A 42 9.42 -5.06 -2.61
C GLY A 42 8.28 -4.82 -1.62
N GLU A 43 7.03 -5.22 -1.97
CA GLU A 43 5.84 -4.99 -1.14
C GLU A 43 5.23 -6.26 -0.55
N ASP A 44 5.60 -7.45 -1.04
CA ASP A 44 4.97 -8.72 -0.70
C ASP A 44 5.69 -9.53 0.40
N GLY A 45 6.65 -8.92 1.07
CA GLY A 45 7.41 -9.53 2.17
C GLY A 45 8.62 -10.37 1.75
N ARG A 46 8.80 -10.67 0.45
CA ARG A 46 9.91 -11.53 -0.03
C ARG A 46 11.26 -10.88 0.17
N LEU A 47 11.40 -9.61 -0.23
CA LEU A 47 12.64 -8.87 -0.07
C LEU A 47 12.95 -8.62 1.40
N GLN A 48 11.93 -8.31 2.19
CA GLN A 48 12.02 -8.14 3.64
C GLN A 48 12.51 -9.43 4.32
N GLY A 49 11.92 -10.59 3.97
CA GLY A 49 12.34 -11.88 4.50
C GLY A 49 13.79 -12.24 4.13
N TYR A 50 14.23 -11.89 2.91
CA TYR A 50 15.62 -12.03 2.52
C TYR A 50 16.54 -11.15 3.37
N PHE A 51 16.20 -9.86 3.57
CA PHE A 51 16.99 -8.96 4.40
C PHE A 51 17.01 -9.37 5.88
N ASP A 52 15.89 -9.89 6.40
CA ASP A 52 15.84 -10.45 7.75
C ASP A 52 16.83 -11.62 7.92
N MET A 53 16.92 -12.53 6.94
CA MET A 53 17.84 -13.68 6.98
C MET A 53 19.32 -13.28 6.98
N ILE A 54 19.69 -12.24 6.23
CA ILE A 54 21.09 -11.76 6.18
C ILE A 54 21.38 -10.66 7.21
N GLY A 55 20.37 -10.27 8.01
CA GLY A 55 20.50 -9.22 9.02
C GLY A 55 20.69 -7.82 8.48
N MET A 56 20.21 -7.50 7.27
CA MET A 56 20.22 -6.17 6.67
C MET A 56 19.03 -5.34 7.19
N PRO A 57 19.22 -4.19 7.85
CA PRO A 57 18.12 -3.29 8.21
C PRO A 57 17.53 -2.61 6.96
N TYR A 58 16.22 -2.33 6.98
CA TYR A 58 15.52 -1.75 5.83
C TYR A 58 14.35 -0.85 6.23
N SER A 59 13.88 0.01 5.31
CA SER A 59 12.98 1.14 5.57
C SER A 59 11.50 0.80 5.65
N SER A 60 11.06 -0.38 5.17
CA SER A 60 9.63 -0.74 5.09
C SER A 60 9.17 -1.60 6.27
N CYS A 61 7.88 -1.90 6.32
CA CYS A 61 7.33 -2.89 7.24
C CYS A 61 8.07 -4.23 7.15
N GLY A 62 8.06 -5.02 8.23
CA GLY A 62 8.62 -6.36 8.28
C GLY A 62 7.90 -7.33 7.34
N MET A 63 8.51 -8.50 7.10
CA MET A 63 8.02 -9.53 6.17
C MET A 63 6.52 -9.85 6.34
N LEU A 64 6.08 -10.12 7.57
CA LEU A 64 4.69 -10.50 7.84
C LEU A 64 3.71 -9.39 7.49
N VAL A 65 3.99 -8.15 7.90
CA VAL A 65 3.12 -7.00 7.66
C VAL A 65 3.06 -6.68 6.17
N SER A 66 4.21 -6.70 5.47
CA SER A 66 4.26 -6.49 4.03
C SER A 66 3.45 -7.55 3.26
N ALA A 67 3.60 -8.84 3.61
CA ALA A 67 2.83 -9.91 2.99
C ALA A 67 1.32 -9.81 3.31
N LEU A 68 0.97 -9.46 4.55
CA LEU A 68 -0.42 -9.28 4.98
C LEU A 68 -1.10 -8.14 4.22
N THR A 69 -0.47 -6.97 4.15
CA THR A 69 -1.05 -5.78 3.50
C THR A 69 -1.10 -5.91 1.98
N PHE A 70 -0.20 -6.69 1.37
CA PHE A 70 -0.22 -6.97 -0.05
C PHE A 70 -1.41 -7.83 -0.48
N ASN A 71 -1.91 -8.70 0.40
CA ASN A 71 -3.14 -9.47 0.22
C ASN A 71 -4.34 -8.68 0.77
N LYS A 72 -5.07 -8.00 -0.12
CA LYS A 72 -6.17 -7.08 0.24
C LYS A 72 -7.25 -7.75 1.09
N TYR A 73 -7.67 -8.96 0.70
CA TYR A 73 -8.72 -9.68 1.42
C TYR A 73 -8.29 -10.02 2.85
N VAL A 74 -7.11 -10.60 3.01
CA VAL A 74 -6.61 -11.02 4.32
C VAL A 74 -6.35 -9.81 5.22
N CYS A 75 -5.74 -8.75 4.69
CA CYS A 75 -5.49 -7.51 5.43
C CYS A 75 -6.79 -6.88 5.94
N ASN A 76 -7.77 -6.67 5.06
CA ASN A 76 -9.02 -6.04 5.42
C ASN A 76 -9.79 -6.88 6.45
N HIS A 77 -9.83 -8.22 6.29
CA HIS A 77 -10.52 -9.09 7.24
C HIS A 77 -9.78 -9.19 8.59
N TYR A 78 -8.44 -9.20 8.60
CA TYR A 78 -7.67 -9.09 9.83
C TYR A 78 -8.03 -7.82 10.61
N LEU A 79 -8.03 -6.67 9.94
CA LEU A 79 -8.33 -5.39 10.57
C LEU A 79 -9.81 -5.25 11.00
N LYS A 80 -10.73 -5.92 10.29
CA LYS A 80 -12.15 -5.99 10.66
C LYS A 80 -12.35 -6.54 12.07
N ASP A 81 -11.56 -7.53 12.49
CA ASP A 81 -11.64 -8.13 13.83
C ASP A 81 -11.25 -7.14 14.93
N PHE A 82 -10.56 -6.07 14.58
CA PHE A 82 -10.26 -4.93 15.45
C PHE A 82 -11.27 -3.79 15.30
N GLY A 83 -12.36 -3.98 14.57
CA GLY A 83 -13.42 -2.98 14.39
C GLY A 83 -13.15 -1.95 13.30
N VAL A 84 -12.15 -2.15 12.42
CA VAL A 84 -11.95 -1.31 11.23
C VAL A 84 -13.07 -1.59 10.24
N LYS A 85 -13.73 -0.53 9.74
CA LYS A 85 -14.80 -0.67 8.76
C LYS A 85 -14.22 -1.00 7.39
N ILE A 86 -14.71 -2.07 6.78
CA ILE A 86 -14.30 -2.54 5.44
C ILE A 86 -15.51 -2.74 4.54
N ALA A 87 -15.31 -2.74 3.23
CA ALA A 87 -16.34 -3.14 2.27
C ALA A 87 -16.67 -4.63 2.41
N ALA A 88 -17.96 -4.99 2.22
CA ALA A 88 -18.34 -6.39 2.09
C ALA A 88 -17.67 -7.00 0.87
N SER A 89 -17.09 -8.18 1.02
CA SER A 89 -16.30 -8.82 -0.05
C SER A 89 -16.51 -10.33 -0.12
N ILE A 90 -16.16 -10.89 -1.28
CA ILE A 90 -16.12 -12.32 -1.58
C ILE A 90 -14.72 -12.59 -2.14
N HIS A 91 -14.08 -13.63 -1.64
CA HIS A 91 -12.77 -14.09 -2.10
C HIS A 91 -12.90 -15.40 -2.87
N LEU A 92 -12.22 -15.51 -3.99
CA LEU A 92 -12.20 -16.70 -4.83
C LEU A 92 -10.77 -17.09 -5.17
N PHE A 93 -10.44 -18.36 -5.02
CA PHE A 93 -9.23 -18.96 -5.56
C PHE A 93 -9.46 -19.45 -6.99
N LYS A 94 -8.40 -19.53 -7.78
CA LYS A 94 -8.45 -20.05 -9.15
C LYS A 94 -9.01 -21.47 -9.18
N GLY A 95 -10.11 -21.66 -9.90
CA GLY A 95 -10.85 -22.91 -9.98
C GLY A 95 -12.10 -22.96 -9.11
N GLU A 96 -12.28 -22.02 -8.18
CA GLU A 96 -13.55 -21.85 -7.49
C GLU A 96 -14.56 -21.12 -8.38
N THR A 97 -15.83 -21.39 -8.15
CA THR A 97 -16.95 -20.78 -8.87
C THR A 97 -17.96 -20.21 -7.89
N ILE A 98 -18.63 -19.16 -8.30
CA ILE A 98 -19.73 -18.54 -7.58
C ILE A 98 -20.82 -18.18 -8.59
N THR A 99 -22.08 -18.28 -8.21
CA THR A 99 -23.20 -17.88 -9.06
C THR A 99 -23.42 -16.37 -9.02
N ASP A 100 -23.92 -15.81 -10.10
CA ASP A 100 -24.28 -14.39 -10.17
C ASP A 100 -25.31 -14.01 -9.11
N GLU A 101 -26.28 -14.91 -8.87
CA GLU A 101 -27.30 -14.73 -7.83
C GLU A 101 -26.69 -14.63 -6.44
N GLU A 102 -25.71 -15.48 -6.11
CA GLU A 102 -25.01 -15.42 -4.82
C GLU A 102 -24.22 -14.12 -4.67
N VAL A 103 -23.52 -13.68 -5.72
CA VAL A 103 -22.79 -12.40 -5.72
C VAL A 103 -23.73 -11.23 -5.45
N VAL A 104 -24.85 -11.16 -6.19
CA VAL A 104 -25.85 -10.09 -6.04
C VAL A 104 -26.50 -10.12 -4.65
N THR A 105 -26.81 -11.31 -4.14
CA THR A 105 -27.41 -11.45 -2.79
C THR A 105 -26.48 -10.96 -1.69
N ARG A 106 -25.18 -11.27 -1.78
CA ARG A 106 -24.19 -10.93 -0.74
C ARG A 106 -23.67 -9.50 -0.85
N LEU A 107 -23.46 -9.00 -2.06
CA LEU A 107 -22.80 -7.72 -2.29
C LEU A 107 -23.73 -6.63 -2.84
N GLY A 108 -24.79 -7.01 -3.58
CA GLY A 108 -25.54 -6.05 -4.40
C GLY A 108 -24.74 -5.63 -5.64
N LEU A 109 -25.23 -4.63 -6.36
CA LEU A 109 -24.53 -3.96 -7.47
C LEU A 109 -24.58 -2.44 -7.24
N PRO A 110 -23.58 -1.69 -7.70
CA PRO A 110 -22.36 -2.13 -8.39
C PRO A 110 -21.33 -2.78 -7.44
N ILE A 111 -20.39 -3.54 -8.02
CA ILE A 111 -19.24 -4.14 -7.34
C ILE A 111 -17.95 -3.84 -8.09
N PHE A 112 -16.83 -3.94 -7.38
CA PHE A 112 -15.52 -4.09 -7.99
C PHE A 112 -15.09 -5.55 -8.00
N VAL A 113 -14.54 -5.99 -9.14
CA VAL A 113 -13.88 -7.29 -9.30
C VAL A 113 -12.41 -7.02 -9.65
N LYS A 114 -11.48 -7.53 -8.85
CA LYS A 114 -10.05 -7.26 -8.99
C LYS A 114 -9.19 -8.44 -8.54
N PRO A 115 -7.92 -8.56 -9.01
CA PRO A 115 -6.96 -9.46 -8.40
C PRO A 115 -6.78 -9.11 -6.91
N ASN A 116 -6.63 -10.13 -6.06
CA ASN A 116 -6.45 -9.94 -4.62
C ASN A 116 -5.04 -9.43 -4.26
N ASP A 117 -4.04 -9.97 -4.96
CA ASP A 117 -2.63 -9.59 -4.88
C ASP A 117 -2.26 -8.76 -6.12
N GLY A 118 -1.72 -7.58 -5.93
CA GLY A 118 -1.33 -6.71 -7.02
C GLY A 118 -1.58 -5.23 -6.75
N GLY A 119 -0.96 -4.39 -7.58
CA GLY A 119 -1.01 -2.94 -7.48
C GLY A 119 -1.51 -2.27 -8.77
N SER A 120 -1.54 -0.93 -8.77
CA SER A 120 -1.78 -0.09 -9.95
C SER A 120 -3.09 -0.35 -10.71
N SER A 121 -4.11 -0.89 -10.05
CA SER A 121 -5.46 -1.13 -10.61
C SER A 121 -5.51 -2.04 -11.85
N PHE A 122 -4.47 -2.86 -12.11
CA PHE A 122 -4.51 -3.86 -13.17
C PHE A 122 -5.59 -4.91 -12.91
N GLY A 123 -6.34 -5.28 -13.95
CA GLY A 123 -7.38 -6.30 -13.86
C GLY A 123 -8.64 -5.86 -13.09
N VAL A 124 -8.73 -4.62 -12.62
CA VAL A 124 -9.91 -4.09 -11.93
C VAL A 124 -11.04 -3.84 -12.92
N THR A 125 -12.27 -4.22 -12.52
CA THR A 125 -13.48 -3.95 -13.29
C THR A 125 -14.61 -3.54 -12.35
N LYS A 126 -15.24 -2.39 -12.62
CA LYS A 126 -16.49 -1.98 -11.98
C LYS A 126 -17.66 -2.63 -12.72
N VAL A 127 -18.37 -3.50 -12.04
CA VAL A 127 -19.50 -4.27 -12.58
C VAL A 127 -20.80 -3.64 -12.11
N LYS A 128 -21.62 -3.18 -13.07
CA LYS A 128 -22.92 -2.55 -12.83
C LYS A 128 -24.11 -3.47 -13.16
N GLU A 129 -23.88 -4.50 -13.96
CA GLU A 129 -24.91 -5.41 -14.47
C GLU A 129 -24.53 -6.86 -14.21
N VAL A 130 -25.52 -7.70 -13.93
CA VAL A 130 -25.35 -9.12 -13.59
C VAL A 130 -24.56 -9.88 -14.68
N SER A 131 -24.85 -9.60 -15.95
CA SER A 131 -24.21 -10.25 -17.10
C SER A 131 -22.69 -10.01 -17.20
N ALA A 132 -22.18 -8.97 -16.54
CA ALA A 132 -20.75 -8.62 -16.53
C ALA A 132 -19.96 -9.29 -15.40
N ILE A 133 -20.61 -9.98 -14.44
CA ILE A 133 -19.94 -10.58 -13.28
C ILE A 133 -18.92 -11.64 -13.71
N GLN A 134 -19.33 -12.67 -14.42
CA GLN A 134 -18.44 -13.78 -14.82
C GLN A 134 -17.31 -13.33 -15.76
N PRO A 135 -17.56 -12.47 -16.77
CA PRO A 135 -16.49 -11.89 -17.57
C PRO A 135 -15.44 -11.11 -16.75
N ALA A 136 -15.88 -10.35 -15.73
CA ALA A 136 -14.99 -9.61 -14.85
C ALA A 136 -14.14 -10.55 -13.98
N ILE A 137 -14.73 -11.60 -13.42
CA ILE A 137 -14.01 -12.64 -12.66
C ILE A 137 -12.96 -13.33 -13.55
N ALA A 138 -13.33 -13.73 -14.76
CA ALA A 138 -12.41 -14.35 -15.70
C ALA A 138 -11.23 -13.43 -16.06
N LYS A 139 -11.50 -12.13 -16.28
CA LYS A 139 -10.47 -11.12 -16.54
C LYS A 139 -9.51 -10.99 -15.36
N ALA A 140 -10.03 -10.88 -14.13
CA ALA A 140 -9.20 -10.74 -12.92
C ALA A 140 -8.34 -11.99 -12.67
N PHE A 141 -8.84 -13.20 -12.94
CA PHE A 141 -8.06 -14.44 -12.90
C PHE A 141 -6.99 -14.56 -14.01
N GLY A 142 -7.07 -13.73 -15.04
CA GLY A 142 -6.01 -13.58 -16.04
C GLY A 142 -4.74 -12.95 -15.45
N GLU A 143 -4.88 -12.12 -14.41
CA GLU A 143 -3.79 -11.36 -13.77
C GLU A 143 -3.27 -12.03 -12.49
N GLY A 144 -4.05 -12.93 -11.85
CA GLY A 144 -3.69 -13.51 -10.57
C GLY A 144 -4.32 -14.88 -10.29
N ARG A 145 -4.00 -15.44 -9.14
CA ARG A 145 -4.56 -16.72 -8.66
C ARG A 145 -5.74 -16.54 -7.72
N GLU A 146 -5.91 -15.35 -7.20
CA GLU A 146 -6.94 -14.98 -6.25
C GLU A 146 -7.68 -13.75 -6.77
N VAL A 147 -8.98 -13.75 -6.64
CA VAL A 147 -9.85 -12.64 -7.04
C VAL A 147 -10.71 -12.22 -5.86
N ILE A 148 -10.85 -10.93 -5.68
CA ILE A 148 -11.76 -10.34 -4.70
C ILE A 148 -12.88 -9.59 -5.43
N LEU A 149 -14.12 -9.86 -5.01
CA LEU A 149 -15.29 -9.08 -5.39
C LEU A 149 -15.66 -8.21 -4.19
N GLU A 150 -15.76 -6.92 -4.35
CA GLU A 150 -16.08 -5.98 -3.27
C GLU A 150 -17.29 -5.14 -3.62
N ARG A 151 -18.16 -4.91 -2.63
CA ARG A 151 -19.26 -3.94 -2.76
C ARG A 151 -18.66 -2.57 -3.08
N PHE A 152 -19.22 -1.90 -4.08
CA PHE A 152 -18.88 -0.50 -4.35
C PHE A 152 -19.36 0.37 -3.20
N ILE A 153 -18.47 1.21 -2.70
CA ILE A 153 -18.79 2.26 -1.73
C ILE A 153 -18.71 3.59 -2.46
N ASP A 154 -19.83 4.30 -2.50
CA ASP A 154 -19.87 5.66 -3.03
C ASP A 154 -19.40 6.65 -1.96
N GLY A 155 -18.48 7.55 -2.34
CA GLY A 155 -17.94 8.50 -1.38
C GLY A 155 -16.69 9.22 -1.87
N THR A 156 -16.10 10.02 -0.98
CA THR A 156 -14.85 10.74 -1.22
C THR A 156 -13.68 9.84 -0.91
N GLU A 157 -12.80 9.62 -1.87
CA GLU A 157 -11.55 8.88 -1.66
C GLU A 157 -10.50 9.81 -1.03
N VAL A 158 -9.89 9.35 0.06
CA VAL A 158 -8.80 10.05 0.74
C VAL A 158 -7.68 9.09 1.12
N THR A 159 -6.48 9.62 1.21
CA THR A 159 -5.30 8.86 1.63
C THR A 159 -4.55 9.56 2.74
N CYS A 160 -4.02 8.80 3.69
CA CYS A 160 -3.30 9.29 4.86
C CYS A 160 -2.01 8.52 5.09
N GLY A 161 -0.89 9.22 5.10
CA GLY A 161 0.42 8.66 5.44
C GLY A 161 0.70 8.72 6.93
N CYS A 162 1.46 7.73 7.42
CA CYS A 162 1.86 7.65 8.82
C CYS A 162 3.23 6.98 8.96
N TYR A 163 4.05 7.46 9.89
CA TYR A 163 5.20 6.73 10.42
C TYR A 163 5.38 6.99 11.91
N LYS A 164 5.94 6.02 12.60
CA LYS A 164 6.31 6.15 14.01
C LYS A 164 7.74 5.68 14.21
N VAL A 165 8.48 6.42 15.04
CA VAL A 165 9.83 6.10 15.48
C VAL A 165 9.90 6.34 17.00
N GLU A 166 10.98 5.94 17.65
CA GLU A 166 11.13 6.11 19.09
C GLU A 166 10.84 7.56 19.53
N GLY A 167 9.83 7.73 20.37
CA GLY A 167 9.44 9.03 20.94
C GLY A 167 8.74 9.98 19.94
N LYS A 168 8.43 9.56 18.72
CA LYS A 168 7.79 10.41 17.71
C LYS A 168 6.74 9.65 16.90
N GLU A 169 5.54 10.21 16.86
CA GLU A 169 4.44 9.79 15.97
C GLU A 169 4.12 10.90 14.99
N VAL A 170 4.04 10.57 13.71
CA VAL A 170 3.67 11.53 12.67
C VAL A 170 2.58 10.92 11.79
N VAL A 171 1.41 11.54 11.82
CA VAL A 171 0.31 11.26 10.90
C VAL A 171 0.12 12.50 10.03
N PHE A 172 0.25 12.34 8.73
CA PHE A 172 0.23 13.46 7.80
C PHE A 172 -1.17 14.03 7.56
N PRO A 173 -1.27 15.27 7.03
CA PRO A 173 -2.49 15.76 6.42
C PRO A 173 -2.96 14.82 5.30
N LEU A 174 -4.28 14.66 5.18
CA LEU A 174 -4.85 13.79 4.17
C LEU A 174 -4.77 14.43 2.77
N THR A 175 -4.69 13.57 1.76
CA THR A 175 -4.91 13.97 0.36
C THR A 175 -6.26 13.43 -0.10
N GLU A 176 -7.08 14.29 -0.70
CA GLU A 176 -8.30 13.94 -1.42
C GLU A 176 -7.95 13.56 -2.86
N VAL A 177 -8.51 12.45 -3.33
CA VAL A 177 -8.35 11.97 -4.69
C VAL A 177 -9.63 12.28 -5.46
N VAL A 178 -9.56 13.23 -6.40
CA VAL A 178 -10.69 13.63 -7.22
C VAL A 178 -10.49 13.09 -8.63
N THR A 179 -11.37 12.20 -9.05
CA THR A 179 -11.36 11.68 -10.42
C THR A 179 -12.59 12.10 -11.19
N ASN A 180 -12.42 12.51 -12.43
CA ASN A 180 -13.51 12.75 -13.38
C ASN A 180 -14.00 11.44 -13.99
N ASN A 181 -13.28 10.33 -13.77
CA ASN A 181 -13.66 9.00 -14.20
C ASN A 181 -14.59 8.33 -13.15
N GLU A 182 -15.28 7.28 -13.55
CA GLU A 182 -16.16 6.52 -12.66
C GLU A 182 -15.43 5.90 -11.45
N PHE A 183 -14.09 5.77 -11.50
CA PHE A 183 -13.20 5.36 -10.41
C PHE A 183 -11.74 5.66 -10.75
N PHE A 184 -10.86 5.59 -9.75
CA PHE A 184 -9.42 5.80 -9.86
C PHE A 184 -8.74 4.58 -10.49
N ASP A 185 -8.85 4.41 -11.82
CA ASP A 185 -8.25 3.33 -12.59
C ASP A 185 -6.79 3.64 -12.99
N PHE A 186 -6.18 2.67 -13.71
CA PHE A 186 -4.81 2.82 -14.19
C PHE A 186 -4.65 4.04 -15.11
N ASP A 187 -5.61 4.28 -16.01
CA ASP A 187 -5.55 5.40 -16.95
C ASP A 187 -5.69 6.74 -16.21
N ALA A 188 -6.56 6.81 -15.19
CA ALA A 188 -6.68 7.98 -14.33
C ALA A 188 -5.37 8.26 -13.57
N LYS A 189 -4.69 7.22 -13.05
CA LYS A 189 -3.42 7.35 -12.30
C LYS A 189 -2.27 7.93 -13.13
N TYR A 190 -2.17 7.59 -14.40
CA TYR A 190 -0.99 7.90 -15.21
C TYR A 190 -1.23 8.93 -16.33
N ASN A 191 -2.48 9.23 -16.67
CA ASN A 191 -2.82 10.14 -17.77
C ASN A 191 -3.32 11.53 -17.32
N GLY A 192 -3.11 11.90 -16.03
CA GLY A 192 -3.40 13.24 -15.51
C GLY A 192 -4.90 13.58 -15.44
N GLN A 193 -5.77 12.58 -15.28
CA GLN A 193 -7.22 12.75 -15.15
C GLN A 193 -7.68 12.77 -13.68
N VAL A 194 -6.75 12.98 -12.76
CA VAL A 194 -6.99 12.99 -11.32
C VAL A 194 -6.39 14.26 -10.73
N ASP A 195 -7.18 14.96 -9.96
CA ASP A 195 -6.71 16.02 -9.09
C ASP A 195 -6.43 15.47 -7.69
N GLU A 196 -5.23 15.68 -7.21
CA GLU A 196 -4.79 15.34 -5.86
C GLU A 196 -4.74 16.60 -5.01
N ILE A 197 -5.60 16.70 -4.01
CA ILE A 197 -5.75 17.91 -3.20
C ILE A 197 -5.26 17.66 -1.78
N THR A 198 -4.16 18.29 -1.42
CA THR A 198 -3.54 18.21 -0.10
C THR A 198 -3.39 19.60 0.53
N PRO A 199 -3.97 19.88 1.72
CA PRO A 199 -4.86 19.03 2.52
C PRO A 199 -6.20 18.74 1.85
N ALA A 200 -6.82 17.59 2.17
CA ALA A 200 -8.14 17.19 1.70
C ALA A 200 -9.24 18.19 2.11
N ARG A 201 -10.25 18.41 1.24
CA ARG A 201 -11.37 19.33 1.46
C ARG A 201 -12.49 18.68 2.26
N ILE A 202 -12.17 18.16 3.44
CA ILE A 202 -13.10 17.53 4.38
C ILE A 202 -13.13 18.29 5.71
N SER A 203 -14.09 17.98 6.59
CA SER A 203 -14.15 18.64 7.88
C SER A 203 -12.97 18.29 8.80
N THR A 204 -12.69 19.15 9.76
CA THR A 204 -11.63 18.91 10.77
C THR A 204 -11.91 17.64 11.55
N GLU A 205 -13.17 17.39 11.93
CA GLU A 205 -13.59 16.21 12.70
C GLU A 205 -13.32 14.92 11.92
N LEU A 206 -13.60 14.89 10.61
CA LEU A 206 -13.31 13.74 9.74
C LEU A 206 -11.79 13.57 9.54
N THR A 207 -11.06 14.67 9.39
CA THR A 207 -9.60 14.64 9.30
C THR A 207 -9.00 13.99 10.53
N GLU A 208 -9.36 14.45 11.72
CA GLU A 208 -8.87 13.90 12.98
C GLU A 208 -9.29 12.44 13.20
N LEU A 209 -10.53 12.07 12.81
CA LEU A 209 -11.02 10.70 12.89
C LEU A 209 -10.14 9.76 12.05
N ILE A 210 -9.88 10.11 10.79
CA ILE A 210 -9.09 9.29 9.87
C ILE A 210 -7.63 9.23 10.30
N GLN A 211 -7.06 10.33 10.79
CA GLN A 211 -5.69 10.34 11.32
C GLN A 211 -5.56 9.43 12.55
N ARG A 212 -6.51 9.46 13.48
CA ARG A 212 -6.52 8.54 14.63
C ARG A 212 -6.67 7.07 14.19
N GLU A 213 -7.55 6.81 13.22
CA GLU A 213 -7.73 5.45 12.69
C GLU A 213 -6.46 4.96 11.97
N THR A 214 -5.80 5.81 11.18
CA THR A 214 -4.53 5.50 10.53
C THR A 214 -3.44 5.17 11.54
N SER A 215 -3.30 5.97 12.60
CA SER A 215 -2.38 5.71 13.71
C SER A 215 -2.70 4.38 14.42
N ARG A 216 -3.99 4.12 14.68
CA ARG A 216 -4.45 2.86 15.29
C ARG A 216 -4.16 1.65 14.41
N ILE A 217 -4.39 1.74 13.11
CA ILE A 217 -4.07 0.68 12.14
C ILE A 217 -2.56 0.40 12.12
N TYR A 218 -1.73 1.45 12.18
CA TYR A 218 -0.29 1.31 12.27
C TYR A 218 0.12 0.44 13.46
N ASP A 219 -0.46 0.68 14.64
CA ASP A 219 -0.18 -0.08 15.85
C ASP A 219 -0.71 -1.51 15.80
N ILE A 220 -1.95 -1.72 15.32
CA ILE A 220 -2.55 -3.07 15.17
C ILE A 220 -1.69 -3.96 14.28
N LEU A 221 -1.16 -3.43 13.20
CA LEU A 221 -0.30 -4.16 12.27
C LEU A 221 1.09 -4.40 12.85
N GLY A 222 1.53 -3.64 13.86
CA GLY A 222 2.93 -3.58 14.25
C GLY A 222 3.79 -3.07 13.09
N ALA A 223 3.28 -2.06 12.39
CA ALA A 223 3.94 -1.47 11.23
C ALA A 223 5.24 -0.78 11.67
N LYS A 224 6.17 -0.65 10.74
CA LYS A 224 7.38 0.15 10.85
C LYS A 224 7.66 0.88 9.53
N GLY A 225 8.51 1.91 9.61
CA GLY A 225 8.74 2.77 8.46
C GLY A 225 7.48 3.54 8.07
N LEU A 226 7.35 3.86 6.81
CA LEU A 226 6.30 4.70 6.27
C LEU A 226 5.20 3.86 5.64
N ILE A 227 3.94 4.06 6.07
CA ILE A 227 2.77 3.47 5.42
C ILE A 227 1.84 4.55 4.87
N ARG A 228 0.99 4.17 3.91
CA ARG A 228 -0.14 4.96 3.42
C ARG A 228 -1.40 4.12 3.51
N VAL A 229 -2.42 4.67 4.11
CA VAL A 229 -3.73 4.04 4.26
C VAL A 229 -4.76 4.80 3.43
N ASP A 230 -5.46 4.09 2.58
CA ASP A 230 -6.43 4.64 1.64
C ASP A 230 -7.84 4.32 2.12
N TYR A 231 -8.73 5.31 2.09
CA TYR A 231 -10.11 5.22 2.60
C TYR A 231 -11.11 5.79 1.61
N ILE A 232 -12.36 5.34 1.73
CA ILE A 232 -13.52 6.00 1.14
C ILE A 232 -14.38 6.52 2.27
N ILE A 233 -14.80 7.79 2.20
CA ILE A 233 -15.71 8.43 3.13
C ILE A 233 -17.10 8.47 2.48
N PRO A 234 -18.02 7.56 2.85
CA PRO A 234 -19.39 7.58 2.34
C PRO A 234 -20.21 8.73 2.96
N ALA A 235 -21.43 8.93 2.47
CA ALA A 235 -22.29 10.03 2.91
C ALA A 235 -22.64 10.01 4.41
N ASP A 236 -22.58 8.85 5.07
CA ASP A 236 -22.75 8.71 6.53
C ASP A 236 -21.54 9.18 7.35
N GLY A 237 -20.43 9.49 6.68
CA GLY A 237 -19.23 10.04 7.29
C GLY A 237 -18.33 9.01 7.99
N GLU A 238 -18.66 7.72 7.96
CA GLU A 238 -17.80 6.68 8.55
C GLU A 238 -16.77 6.15 7.54
N PRO A 239 -15.46 6.42 7.72
CA PRO A 239 -14.46 6.00 6.74
C PRO A 239 -14.38 4.49 6.63
N VAL A 240 -14.34 4.01 5.38
CA VAL A 240 -14.19 2.60 5.02
C VAL A 240 -12.79 2.39 4.49
N LEU A 241 -12.03 1.46 5.08
CA LEU A 241 -10.69 1.09 4.64
C LEU A 241 -10.75 0.50 3.22
N LEU A 242 -9.92 1.02 2.33
CA LEU A 242 -9.74 0.51 0.97
C LEU A 242 -8.51 -0.41 0.88
N GLU A 243 -7.32 0.13 1.15
CA GLU A 243 -6.07 -0.64 1.12
C GLU A 243 -4.98 0.04 1.96
N ILE A 244 -3.88 -0.70 2.21
CA ILE A 244 -2.70 -0.21 2.91
C ILE A 244 -1.46 -0.46 2.05
N ASN A 245 -0.65 0.57 1.87
CA ASN A 245 0.60 0.53 1.11
C ASN A 245 1.78 0.69 2.06
N THR A 246 2.66 -0.30 2.10
CA THR A 246 3.86 -0.33 2.97
C THR A 246 5.14 0.13 2.28
N THR A 247 5.05 0.38 0.97
CA THR A 247 6.14 0.98 0.18
C THR A 247 5.52 2.05 -0.74
N PRO A 248 4.97 3.14 -0.16
CA PRO A 248 4.28 4.17 -0.93
C PRO A 248 5.22 4.90 -1.88
N GLY A 249 4.68 5.46 -2.97
CA GLY A 249 5.42 6.24 -3.95
C GLY A 249 6.14 7.44 -3.32
N MET A 250 7.37 7.69 -3.78
CA MET A 250 8.27 8.70 -3.23
C MET A 250 8.75 9.73 -4.28
N THR A 251 8.12 9.76 -5.46
CA THR A 251 8.39 10.82 -6.45
C THR A 251 7.84 12.16 -5.95
N ALA A 252 8.34 13.27 -6.46
CA ALA A 252 7.92 14.60 -5.99
C ALA A 252 6.41 14.85 -6.07
N THR A 253 5.73 14.16 -6.97
CA THR A 253 4.28 14.24 -7.20
C THR A 253 3.49 13.12 -6.52
N SER A 254 4.14 12.17 -5.83
CA SER A 254 3.44 11.13 -5.07
C SER A 254 2.77 11.70 -3.82
N PHE A 255 1.74 11.01 -3.30
CA PHE A 255 0.95 11.44 -2.13
C PHE A 255 1.81 11.75 -0.91
N ILE A 256 2.74 10.86 -0.54
CA ILE A 256 3.55 11.05 0.67
C ILE A 256 4.40 12.33 0.61
N PRO A 257 5.20 12.60 -0.42
CA PRO A 257 5.93 13.87 -0.52
C PRO A 257 5.02 15.11 -0.53
N GLN A 258 3.80 15.03 -1.08
CA GLN A 258 2.83 16.11 -1.00
C GLN A 258 2.34 16.33 0.44
N GLN A 259 2.00 15.27 1.15
CA GLN A 259 1.54 15.29 2.56
C GLN A 259 2.63 15.79 3.50
N VAL A 260 3.87 15.36 3.29
CA VAL A 260 5.04 15.84 4.06
C VAL A 260 5.21 17.35 3.91
N ARG A 261 5.15 17.87 2.67
CA ARG A 261 5.21 19.33 2.43
C ARG A 261 4.04 20.07 3.06
N ALA A 262 2.82 19.53 2.98
CA ALA A 262 1.65 20.13 3.60
C ALA A 262 1.72 20.13 5.14
N ALA A 263 2.44 19.18 5.73
CA ALA A 263 2.76 19.15 7.17
C ALA A 263 3.86 20.13 7.57
N GLY A 264 4.48 20.84 6.63
CA GLY A 264 5.62 21.72 6.89
C GLY A 264 6.93 20.96 7.21
N LEU A 265 7.02 19.69 6.81
CA LEU A 265 8.18 18.83 7.04
C LEU A 265 9.03 18.69 5.77
N ASP A 266 10.28 18.28 5.94
CA ASP A 266 11.15 17.88 4.85
C ASP A 266 11.17 16.35 4.73
N ILE A 267 11.04 15.84 3.50
CA ILE A 267 11.09 14.41 3.22
C ILE A 267 12.43 13.78 3.64
N LYS A 268 13.52 14.56 3.59
CA LYS A 268 14.83 14.13 4.07
C LYS A 268 14.81 13.83 5.57
N ASP A 269 14.13 14.67 6.36
CA ASP A 269 14.04 14.47 7.81
C ASP A 269 13.20 13.22 8.12
N VAL A 270 12.09 13.01 7.40
CA VAL A 270 11.27 11.79 7.52
C VAL A 270 12.08 10.52 7.20
N MET A 271 12.85 10.55 6.11
CA MET A 271 13.73 9.43 5.76
C MET A 271 14.83 9.21 6.80
N THR A 272 15.41 10.28 7.34
CA THR A 272 16.44 10.22 8.36
C THR A 272 15.91 9.61 9.66
N ASP A 273 14.73 10.04 10.11
CA ASP A 273 14.06 9.47 11.29
C ASP A 273 13.91 7.94 11.15
N ILE A 274 13.41 7.47 10.02
CA ILE A 274 13.18 6.03 9.78
C ILE A 274 14.50 5.24 9.75
N ILE A 275 15.51 5.76 9.06
CA ILE A 275 16.82 5.10 8.94
C ILE A 275 17.50 5.02 10.31
N GLU A 276 17.53 6.12 11.05
CA GLU A 276 18.20 6.16 12.34
C GLU A 276 17.51 5.28 13.40
N ASP A 277 16.18 5.25 13.40
CA ASP A 277 15.40 4.39 14.31
C ASP A 277 15.69 2.90 14.06
N GLU A 278 15.65 2.45 12.81
CA GLU A 278 15.96 1.06 12.46
C GLU A 278 17.43 0.68 12.76
N LEU A 279 18.38 1.58 12.55
CA LEU A 279 19.78 1.35 12.87
C LEU A 279 20.04 1.28 14.38
N LYS A 280 19.30 2.05 15.20
CA LYS A 280 19.36 1.97 16.68
C LYS A 280 18.81 0.63 17.17
N ASN A 281 17.63 0.23 16.68
CA ASN A 281 16.93 -0.99 17.08
C ASN A 281 17.74 -2.27 16.77
N ARG A 282 18.63 -2.24 15.77
CA ARG A 282 19.54 -3.33 15.46
C ARG A 282 20.65 -3.51 16.49
N LYS A 283 21.19 -2.40 17.05
CA LYS A 283 22.29 -2.46 18.01
C LYS A 283 21.89 -3.03 19.37
N THR A 284 20.58 -3.16 19.62
CA THR A 284 19.99 -3.64 20.88
C THR A 284 19.57 -5.12 20.81
N LYS A 285 19.66 -5.77 19.65
CA LYS A 285 19.43 -7.22 19.45
C LYS A 285 20.76 -7.95 19.31
#